data_f66a0ffae3280da6f9a7d84a3468cd5f
#
_entry.id   f66a0ffae3280da6f9a7d84a3468cd5f
#
_cell.length_a   1.000
_cell.length_b   1.000
_cell.length_c   1.000
_cell.angle_alpha   90.00
_cell.angle_beta   90.00
_cell.angle_gamma   90.00
#
_symmetry.space_group_name_H-M   'P 1'
#
loop_
_entity.id
_entity.type
_entity.pdbx_description
1 polymer ?
#
loop_
_entity_poly.entity_id
_entity_poly.type
_entity_poly.pdbx_seq_one_letter_code
_entity_poly.pdbx_strand_id
1 'polypeptide(L)'
;QGMAGKSAYELAVEKGYRGTLEAWLASLNGSNGNDGKSAYELAVENGYRGTEEEWLESLKGDNGNKGDNGITPKLEIREDGYWYISYDGGQMWTKLDRATGDPGQNGDSMFSDVDNSDPDYLVLTLSENGEQIKLPYYKDKFDLLFVSGTDKVKEMTVYCSAGTTAVVNYELTNPLNVQISIACISHSGYKVTVDKTGKKISVSAPDDPAAISEPESGILVFASDDERTIMRKLVVKQMKYIEYTAHQQLGWNNGAYGPRFGGKNCTFLDEQCTYDKNTKEGKWAYTGTVERVNDGAFLYEDQIISIVLPSGIEIIEGVAFQQSSIETIELPNTLKSIGNTCFGYSKLTRIT
;
A
#
# COMPACT_ATOMS: atom_id res chain seq x y z
N GLN A 1 34.23 15.84 19.16
CA GLN A 1 32.78 15.81 19.43
C GLN A 1 32.19 17.03 18.76
N GLY A 2 31.47 16.79 17.63
CA GLY A 2 30.70 17.84 16.97
C GLY A 2 29.56 18.30 17.89
N MET A 3 29.33 19.60 17.99
CA MET A 3 28.18 20.14 18.72
C MET A 3 26.89 19.67 18.01
N ALA A 4 25.91 19.22 18.81
CA ALA A 4 24.58 18.90 18.29
C ALA A 4 24.01 20.14 17.59
N GLY A 5 23.47 19.97 16.38
CA GLY A 5 22.81 21.05 15.65
C GLY A 5 21.62 21.60 16.42
N LYS A 6 21.36 22.91 16.30
CA LYS A 6 20.21 23.56 16.91
C LYS A 6 18.90 22.97 16.40
N SER A 7 17.96 22.76 17.29
CA SER A 7 16.59 22.34 16.93
C SER A 7 15.87 23.46 16.16
N ALA A 8 14.82 23.11 15.44
CA ALA A 8 14.00 24.09 14.70
C ALA A 8 13.37 25.14 15.62
N TYR A 9 13.01 24.78 16.86
CA TYR A 9 12.51 25.71 17.86
C TYR A 9 13.62 26.70 18.31
N GLU A 10 14.83 26.23 18.60
CA GLU A 10 15.96 27.11 18.97
C GLU A 10 16.30 28.10 17.86
N LEU A 11 16.18 27.67 16.59
CA LEU A 11 16.32 28.56 15.44
C LEU A 11 15.19 29.59 15.35
N ALA A 12 13.95 29.21 15.67
CA ALA A 12 12.82 30.14 15.71
C ALA A 12 12.98 31.20 16.81
N VAL A 13 13.44 30.79 18.01
CA VAL A 13 13.76 31.72 19.12
C VAL A 13 14.89 32.70 18.72
N GLU A 14 15.92 32.22 18.09
CA GLU A 14 17.02 33.05 17.57
C GLU A 14 16.57 34.06 16.53
N LYS A 15 15.53 33.71 15.74
CA LYS A 15 14.86 34.59 14.76
C LYS A 15 13.77 35.50 15.36
N GLY A 16 13.64 35.50 16.72
CA GLY A 16 12.77 36.44 17.42
C GLY A 16 11.44 35.87 17.93
N TYR A 17 11.22 34.59 17.82
CA TYR A 17 10.05 33.97 18.45
C TYR A 17 10.17 34.02 19.98
N ARG A 18 9.08 34.40 20.69
CA ARG A 18 9.07 34.62 22.14
C ARG A 18 7.98 33.81 22.88
N GLY A 19 7.66 32.63 22.43
CA GLY A 19 6.73 31.71 23.09
C GLY A 19 7.42 30.46 23.65
N THR A 20 6.67 29.60 24.33
CA THR A 20 7.18 28.28 24.75
C THR A 20 7.26 27.32 23.55
N LEU A 21 7.95 26.19 23.72
CA LEU A 21 7.98 25.14 22.68
C LEU A 21 6.59 24.66 22.31
N GLU A 22 5.70 24.49 23.30
CA GLU A 22 4.33 24.05 23.08
C GLU A 22 3.53 25.10 22.28
N ALA A 23 3.72 26.40 22.61
CA ALA A 23 3.08 27.49 21.87
C ALA A 23 3.61 27.59 20.44
N TRP A 24 4.89 27.31 20.22
CA TRP A 24 5.47 27.28 18.88
C TRP A 24 4.96 26.11 18.07
N LEU A 25 4.91 24.90 18.64
CA LEU A 25 4.32 23.73 18.00
C LEU A 25 2.84 23.94 17.67
N ALA A 26 2.08 24.58 18.59
CA ALA A 26 0.68 24.92 18.33
C ALA A 26 0.54 25.94 17.18
N SER A 27 1.49 26.87 17.02
CA SER A 27 1.48 27.85 15.94
C SER A 27 1.80 27.26 14.56
N LEU A 28 2.44 26.08 14.51
CA LEU A 28 2.68 25.34 13.29
C LEU A 28 1.43 24.55 12.83
N ASN A 29 0.52 24.25 13.78
CA ASN A 29 -0.80 23.78 13.45
C ASN A 29 -1.62 25.00 13.00
N GLY A 30 -1.87 25.13 11.73
CA GLY A 30 -2.79 26.13 11.21
C GLY A 30 -4.14 26.02 11.96
N SER A 31 -4.75 27.18 12.29
CA SER A 31 -6.15 27.19 12.71
C SER A 31 -6.97 26.44 11.65
N ASN A 32 -7.90 25.59 12.09
CA ASN A 32 -8.90 25.03 11.19
C ASN A 32 -9.49 26.20 10.41
N GLY A 33 -9.18 26.29 9.11
CA GLY A 33 -9.90 27.18 8.23
C GLY A 33 -11.38 26.84 8.33
N ASN A 34 -12.24 27.86 8.24
CA ASN A 34 -13.65 27.59 8.00
C ASN A 34 -13.75 26.59 6.85
N ASP A 35 -14.64 25.63 6.98
CA ASP A 35 -14.87 24.64 5.93
C ASP A 35 -14.98 25.39 4.60
N GLY A 36 -14.05 25.16 3.71
CA GLY A 36 -14.08 25.77 2.40
C GLY A 36 -15.34 25.33 1.70
N LYS A 37 -15.96 26.25 0.93
CA LYS A 37 -17.12 25.88 0.11
C LYS A 37 -16.77 24.67 -0.76
N SER A 38 -17.68 23.71 -0.83
CA SER A 38 -17.54 22.59 -1.74
C SER A 38 -17.47 23.07 -3.20
N ALA A 39 -16.89 22.27 -4.06
CA ALA A 39 -16.83 22.61 -5.47
C ALA A 39 -18.22 22.77 -6.12
N TYR A 40 -19.23 22.06 -5.63
CA TYR A 40 -20.62 22.22 -6.02
C TYR A 40 -21.20 23.57 -5.57
N GLU A 41 -20.98 23.97 -4.32
CA GLU A 41 -21.42 25.28 -3.82
C GLU A 41 -20.80 26.43 -4.62
N LEU A 42 -19.54 26.32 -5.00
CA LEU A 42 -18.89 27.28 -5.90
C LEU A 42 -19.49 27.28 -7.30
N ALA A 43 -19.89 26.13 -7.83
CA ALA A 43 -20.56 26.03 -9.12
C ALA A 43 -21.94 26.70 -9.09
N VAL A 44 -22.73 26.51 -8.02
CA VAL A 44 -24.02 27.15 -7.81
C VAL A 44 -23.86 28.67 -7.73
N GLU A 45 -22.88 29.19 -6.99
CA GLU A 45 -22.57 30.63 -6.92
C GLU A 45 -22.22 31.22 -8.30
N ASN A 46 -21.55 30.42 -9.15
CA ASN A 46 -21.20 30.80 -10.52
C ASN A 46 -22.34 30.52 -11.54
N GLY A 47 -23.55 30.22 -11.06
CA GLY A 47 -24.76 30.19 -11.90
C GLY A 47 -25.21 28.78 -12.32
N TYR A 48 -24.61 27.72 -11.81
CA TYR A 48 -25.13 26.38 -12.03
C TYR A 48 -26.49 26.19 -11.34
N ARG A 49 -27.46 25.54 -11.98
CA ARG A 49 -28.85 25.42 -11.54
C ARG A 49 -29.37 23.97 -11.61
N GLY A 50 -28.59 23.01 -11.26
CA GLY A 50 -28.98 21.59 -11.12
C GLY A 50 -28.74 21.08 -9.72
N THR A 51 -29.05 19.80 -9.44
CA THR A 51 -28.68 19.13 -8.21
C THR A 51 -27.18 18.80 -8.19
N GLU A 52 -26.65 18.41 -7.03
CA GLU A 52 -25.25 18.00 -6.89
C GLU A 52 -24.97 16.76 -7.76
N GLU A 53 -25.93 15.83 -7.85
CA GLU A 53 -25.81 14.64 -8.69
C GLU A 53 -25.72 15.01 -10.18
N GLU A 54 -26.57 15.95 -10.63
CA GLU A 54 -26.55 16.44 -12.01
C GLU A 54 -25.24 17.19 -12.32
N TRP A 55 -24.72 17.93 -11.34
CA TRP A 55 -23.44 18.60 -11.48
C TRP A 55 -22.27 17.59 -11.57
N LEU A 56 -22.24 16.59 -10.69
CA LEU A 56 -21.25 15.51 -10.74
C LEU A 56 -21.32 14.73 -12.07
N GLU A 57 -22.53 14.46 -12.57
CA GLU A 57 -22.70 13.82 -13.86
C GLU A 57 -22.20 14.69 -15.02
N SER A 58 -22.39 16.02 -14.94
CA SER A 58 -21.89 16.97 -15.95
C SER A 58 -20.37 17.09 -15.99
N LEU A 59 -19.68 16.74 -14.88
CA LEU A 59 -18.22 16.70 -14.81
C LEU A 59 -17.65 15.40 -15.40
N LYS A 60 -18.49 14.38 -15.56
CA LYS A 60 -18.08 13.20 -16.31
C LYS A 60 -18.03 13.62 -17.78
N GLY A 61 -16.84 13.88 -18.26
CA GLY A 61 -16.65 14.05 -19.70
C GLY A 61 -17.24 12.83 -20.42
N ASP A 62 -17.80 13.06 -21.60
CA ASP A 62 -18.15 11.98 -22.51
C ASP A 62 -16.97 11.00 -22.55
N ASN A 63 -17.28 9.71 -22.51
CA ASN A 63 -16.25 8.71 -22.75
C ASN A 63 -15.56 9.10 -24.05
N GLY A 64 -14.34 9.61 -23.94
CA GLY A 64 -13.54 9.95 -25.09
C GLY A 64 -13.57 8.75 -26.02
N ASN A 65 -13.90 8.95 -27.27
CA ASN A 65 -13.75 7.91 -28.28
C ASN A 65 -12.38 7.29 -28.05
N LYS A 66 -12.36 5.94 -27.97
CA LYS A 66 -11.12 5.20 -27.87
C LYS A 66 -10.15 5.83 -28.87
N GLY A 67 -9.13 6.54 -28.37
CA GLY A 67 -8.11 7.13 -29.23
C GLY A 67 -7.58 6.02 -30.13
N ASP A 68 -7.47 6.30 -31.39
CA ASP A 68 -6.81 5.39 -32.33
C ASP A 68 -5.48 4.96 -31.68
N ASN A 69 -5.18 3.68 -31.76
CA ASN A 69 -3.92 3.16 -31.26
C ASN A 69 -2.80 4.04 -31.80
N GLY A 70 -2.12 4.78 -30.93
CA GLY A 70 -1.02 5.65 -31.36
C GLY A 70 -0.03 4.81 -32.14
N ILE A 71 0.19 5.20 -33.39
CA ILE A 71 1.17 4.54 -34.23
C ILE A 71 2.53 5.03 -33.73
N THR A 72 3.36 4.12 -33.26
CA THR A 72 4.74 4.45 -32.91
C THR A 72 5.46 4.94 -34.18
N PRO A 73 5.98 6.17 -34.20
CA PRO A 73 6.71 6.66 -35.36
C PRO A 73 7.88 5.74 -35.67
N LYS A 74 8.06 5.44 -36.95
CA LYS A 74 9.24 4.72 -37.42
C LYS A 74 10.28 5.72 -37.91
N LEU A 75 11.52 5.45 -37.53
CA LEU A 75 12.69 6.21 -37.95
C LEU A 75 13.61 5.28 -38.72
N GLU A 76 14.08 5.72 -39.88
CA GLU A 76 15.12 5.02 -40.65
C GLU A 76 16.10 6.02 -41.31
N ILE A 77 17.30 5.53 -41.57
CA ILE A 77 18.29 6.26 -42.38
C ILE A 77 18.28 5.60 -43.76
N ARG A 78 18.12 6.40 -44.81
CA ARG A 78 18.16 5.92 -46.19
C ARG A 78 19.54 6.09 -46.82
N GLU A 79 19.69 5.51 -47.98
CA GLU A 79 20.96 5.50 -48.72
C GLU A 79 21.50 6.91 -49.04
N ASP A 80 20.62 7.93 -49.02
CA ASP A 80 20.98 9.34 -49.20
C ASP A 80 21.58 9.99 -47.95
N GLY A 81 21.67 9.23 -46.83
CA GLY A 81 22.29 9.69 -45.58
C GLY A 81 21.42 10.58 -44.74
N TYR A 82 20.09 10.65 -44.98
CA TYR A 82 19.16 11.45 -44.20
C TYR A 82 18.25 10.59 -43.33
N TRP A 83 17.84 11.13 -42.20
CA TRP A 83 16.76 10.58 -41.39
C TRP A 83 15.41 10.75 -42.07
N TYR A 84 14.60 9.73 -41.98
CA TYR A 84 13.21 9.72 -42.41
C TYR A 84 12.33 9.27 -41.25
N ILE A 85 11.21 9.97 -41.04
CA ILE A 85 10.19 9.61 -40.05
C ILE A 85 8.87 9.28 -40.73
N SER A 86 8.22 8.25 -40.25
CA SER A 86 6.87 7.88 -40.67
C SER A 86 5.95 7.82 -39.45
N TYR A 87 4.80 8.49 -39.53
CA TYR A 87 3.77 8.50 -38.50
C TYR A 87 2.58 7.58 -38.83
N ASP A 88 2.62 6.84 -39.93
CA ASP A 88 1.56 6.00 -40.48
C ASP A 88 1.96 4.54 -40.66
N GLY A 89 2.93 4.07 -39.87
CA GLY A 89 3.41 2.70 -39.89
C GLY A 89 4.38 2.38 -41.04
N GLY A 90 4.86 3.39 -41.75
CA GLY A 90 5.84 3.24 -42.85
C GLY A 90 5.24 3.44 -44.24
N GLN A 91 4.02 3.98 -44.37
CA GLN A 91 3.37 4.23 -45.66
C GLN A 91 3.85 5.57 -46.24
N MET A 92 3.90 6.61 -45.46
CA MET A 92 4.49 7.90 -45.87
C MET A 92 5.69 8.22 -45.01
N TRP A 93 6.71 8.81 -45.64
CA TRP A 93 7.94 9.15 -45.00
C TRP A 93 8.28 10.62 -45.22
N THR A 94 8.54 11.32 -44.12
CA THR A 94 9.01 12.68 -44.16
C THR A 94 10.51 12.69 -43.97
N LYS A 95 11.22 13.31 -44.92
CA LYS A 95 12.66 13.51 -44.81
C LYS A 95 12.95 14.56 -43.72
N LEU A 96 13.83 14.20 -42.81
CA LEU A 96 14.33 15.07 -41.76
C LEU A 96 15.72 15.63 -42.14
N ASP A 97 16.54 15.83 -41.15
CA ASP A 97 17.90 16.31 -41.32
C ASP A 97 18.86 15.16 -41.62
N ARG A 98 20.11 15.46 -42.02
CA ARG A 98 21.15 14.45 -42.26
C ARG A 98 21.38 13.57 -41.03
N ALA A 99 21.46 12.28 -41.20
CA ALA A 99 21.79 11.32 -40.14
C ALA A 99 23.27 11.39 -39.72
N THR A 100 24.09 11.84 -40.62
CA THR A 100 25.49 12.24 -40.34
C THR A 100 25.53 13.75 -40.60
N GLY A 101 26.01 14.51 -39.62
CA GLY A 101 26.36 15.92 -39.88
C GLY A 101 27.19 16.04 -41.15
N ASP A 102 27.15 17.18 -41.84
CA ASP A 102 28.09 17.44 -42.91
C ASP A 102 29.50 17.04 -42.43
N PRO A 103 30.32 16.41 -43.26
CA PRO A 103 31.71 16.24 -42.91
C PRO A 103 32.25 17.61 -42.60
N GLY A 104 32.33 17.96 -41.31
CA GLY A 104 32.86 19.21 -40.86
C GLY A 104 34.26 19.27 -41.41
N GLN A 105 34.62 20.39 -42.08
CA GLN A 105 36.02 20.70 -42.24
C GLN A 105 36.59 20.77 -40.82
N ASN A 106 37.24 19.70 -40.38
CA ASN A 106 37.88 19.56 -39.08
C ASN A 106 37.02 20.09 -37.92
N GLY A 107 35.82 19.57 -37.76
CA GLY A 107 35.07 19.75 -36.54
C GLY A 107 35.78 18.98 -35.44
N ASP A 108 36.35 19.69 -34.48
CA ASP A 108 36.96 19.08 -33.31
C ASP A 108 35.88 18.19 -32.64
N SER A 109 36.22 16.94 -32.44
CA SER A 109 35.36 16.05 -31.68
C SER A 109 35.03 16.71 -30.34
N MET A 110 33.78 16.75 -29.97
CA MET A 110 33.36 17.30 -28.67
C MET A 110 34.12 16.62 -27.52
N PHE A 111 34.47 15.37 -27.74
CA PHE A 111 35.26 14.58 -26.78
C PHE A 111 36.58 14.18 -27.42
N SER A 112 37.68 14.45 -26.73
CA SER A 112 39.01 14.00 -27.10
C SER A 112 39.27 12.53 -26.72
N ASP A 113 38.54 12.06 -25.70
CA ASP A 113 38.66 10.69 -25.23
C ASP A 113 37.32 10.21 -24.62
N VAL A 114 37.09 8.89 -24.79
CA VAL A 114 35.95 8.18 -24.19
C VAL A 114 36.50 6.96 -23.50
N ASP A 115 36.74 7.05 -22.22
CA ASP A 115 37.25 5.97 -21.39
C ASP A 115 36.12 5.18 -20.73
N ASN A 116 36.03 3.91 -21.06
CA ASN A 116 35.07 2.94 -20.47
C ASN A 116 35.80 1.86 -19.64
N SER A 117 37.05 2.10 -19.27
CA SER A 117 37.83 1.16 -18.45
C SER A 117 37.46 1.24 -16.97
N ASP A 118 36.89 2.35 -16.52
CA ASP A 118 36.35 2.48 -15.16
C ASP A 118 35.09 1.60 -15.00
N PRO A 119 35.05 0.69 -14.02
CA PRO A 119 33.89 -0.18 -13.82
C PRO A 119 32.62 0.56 -13.46
N ASP A 120 32.70 1.78 -12.93
CA ASP A 120 31.61 2.52 -12.34
C ASP A 120 31.16 3.71 -13.21
N TYR A 121 32.04 4.23 -14.08
CA TYR A 121 31.78 5.44 -14.86
C TYR A 121 32.24 5.32 -16.31
N LEU A 122 31.46 5.87 -17.22
CA LEU A 122 31.94 6.31 -18.52
C LEU A 122 32.56 7.70 -18.36
N VAL A 123 33.84 7.80 -18.64
CA VAL A 123 34.54 9.10 -18.54
C VAL A 123 34.70 9.69 -19.94
N LEU A 124 34.08 10.86 -20.14
CA LEU A 124 34.17 11.64 -21.37
C LEU A 124 35.12 12.81 -21.13
N THR A 125 36.17 12.94 -21.93
CA THR A 125 37.10 14.08 -21.85
C THR A 125 36.76 15.08 -22.93
N LEU A 126 36.44 16.31 -22.55
CA LEU A 126 36.12 17.39 -23.50
C LEU A 126 37.38 17.81 -24.27
N SER A 127 37.25 17.96 -25.58
CA SER A 127 38.36 18.37 -26.44
C SER A 127 38.83 19.80 -26.19
N GLU A 128 37.92 20.66 -25.76
CA GLU A 128 38.19 22.08 -25.63
C GLU A 128 39.11 22.42 -24.44
N ASN A 129 38.93 21.77 -23.31
CA ASN A 129 39.61 22.12 -22.07
C ASN A 129 40.19 20.92 -21.29
N GLY A 130 39.97 19.72 -21.78
CA GLY A 130 40.41 18.49 -21.09
C GLY A 130 39.61 18.14 -19.84
N GLU A 131 38.49 18.85 -19.60
CA GLU A 131 37.59 18.54 -18.46
C GLU A 131 36.94 17.19 -18.64
N GLN A 132 36.82 16.45 -17.54
CA GLN A 132 36.22 15.11 -17.56
C GLN A 132 34.77 15.17 -17.04
N ILE A 133 33.87 14.62 -17.84
CA ILE A 133 32.48 14.34 -17.45
C ILE A 133 32.40 12.87 -17.10
N LYS A 134 32.08 12.55 -15.84
CA LYS A 134 31.85 11.18 -15.39
C LYS A 134 30.37 10.85 -15.41
N LEU A 135 29.99 9.92 -16.26
CA LEU A 135 28.62 9.40 -16.34
C LEU A 135 28.58 8.04 -15.65
N PRO A 136 27.85 7.89 -14.53
CA PRO A 136 27.79 6.63 -13.83
C PRO A 136 27.08 5.58 -14.68
N TYR A 137 27.65 4.36 -14.72
CA TYR A 137 26.95 3.24 -15.30
C TYR A 137 25.73 2.88 -14.46
N TYR A 138 24.61 2.68 -15.11
CA TYR A 138 23.35 2.27 -14.46
C TYR A 138 23.40 0.84 -13.90
N LYS A 139 24.59 0.20 -13.84
CA LYS A 139 24.76 -1.18 -13.36
C LYS A 139 24.51 -1.34 -11.88
N ASP A 140 24.59 -0.26 -11.13
CA ASP A 140 24.59 -0.33 -9.68
C ASP A 140 23.33 0.27 -9.12
N LYS A 141 22.27 -0.53 -9.15
CA LYS A 141 21.00 -0.14 -8.54
C LYS A 141 21.14 -0.17 -7.02
N PHE A 142 21.29 1.00 -6.42
CA PHE A 142 20.90 1.14 -5.03
C PHE A 142 19.40 0.83 -4.92
N ASP A 143 19.04 -0.25 -4.26
CA ASP A 143 17.65 -0.70 -4.16
C ASP A 143 17.39 -1.42 -2.84
N LEU A 144 16.17 -1.28 -2.32
CA LEU A 144 15.65 -2.04 -1.20
C LEU A 144 14.40 -2.78 -1.68
N LEU A 145 14.37 -4.09 -1.50
CA LEU A 145 13.25 -4.94 -1.88
C LEU A 145 12.81 -5.76 -0.67
N PHE A 146 11.51 -5.88 -0.45
CA PHE A 146 10.96 -6.78 0.54
C PHE A 146 10.97 -8.21 0.03
N VAL A 147 11.18 -9.16 0.94
CA VAL A 147 11.26 -10.58 0.61
C VAL A 147 9.99 -11.27 1.07
N SER A 148 9.25 -11.85 0.12
CA SER A 148 8.05 -12.65 0.34
C SER A 148 8.26 -14.05 -0.22
N GLY A 149 8.59 -15.01 0.66
CA GLY A 149 9.02 -16.33 0.21
C GLY A 149 10.29 -16.26 -0.65
N THR A 150 10.16 -16.56 -1.94
CA THR A 150 11.25 -16.44 -2.93
C THR A 150 11.21 -15.11 -3.71
N ASP A 151 10.11 -14.37 -3.60
CA ASP A 151 9.89 -13.17 -4.39
C ASP A 151 10.46 -11.92 -3.72
N LYS A 152 10.89 -10.98 -4.56
CA LYS A 152 11.42 -9.68 -4.16
C LYS A 152 10.52 -8.60 -4.73
N VAL A 153 9.89 -7.83 -3.84
CA VAL A 153 8.86 -6.87 -4.22
C VAL A 153 9.14 -5.47 -3.68
N LYS A 154 8.64 -4.46 -4.38
CA LYS A 154 8.80 -3.05 -3.98
C LYS A 154 7.73 -2.59 -3.00
N GLU A 155 6.58 -3.26 -3.00
CA GLU A 155 5.47 -3.05 -2.08
C GLU A 155 5.04 -4.39 -1.49
N MET A 156 4.66 -4.42 -0.23
CA MET A 156 4.21 -5.62 0.45
C MET A 156 3.07 -5.28 1.39
N THR A 157 2.10 -6.20 1.48
CA THR A 157 1.07 -6.15 2.51
C THR A 157 1.45 -7.07 3.65
N VAL A 158 1.37 -6.58 4.87
CA VAL A 158 1.54 -7.36 6.09
C VAL A 158 0.29 -7.30 6.94
N TYR A 159 0.01 -8.40 7.63
CA TYR A 159 -1.14 -8.54 8.49
C TYR A 159 -0.68 -8.59 9.94
N CYS A 160 -1.30 -7.78 10.79
CA CYS A 160 -0.92 -7.68 12.18
C CYS A 160 -2.17 -7.64 13.07
N SER A 161 -2.31 -8.61 13.96
CA SER A 161 -3.36 -8.56 14.99
C SER A 161 -2.90 -7.79 16.22
N ALA A 162 -3.85 -7.31 17.03
CA ALA A 162 -3.55 -6.60 18.26
C ALA A 162 -2.56 -7.38 19.13
N GLY A 163 -1.58 -6.69 19.71
CA GLY A 163 -0.53 -7.27 20.53
C GLY A 163 0.51 -8.11 19.80
N THR A 164 0.44 -8.22 18.47
CA THR A 164 1.40 -9.03 17.70
C THR A 164 2.39 -8.19 16.91
N THR A 165 3.46 -8.84 16.46
CA THR A 165 4.50 -8.24 15.62
C THR A 165 4.65 -9.03 14.33
N ALA A 166 4.47 -8.38 13.20
CA ALA A 166 4.82 -8.90 11.90
C ALA A 166 6.27 -8.54 11.57
N VAL A 167 7.00 -9.48 10.96
CA VAL A 167 8.40 -9.29 10.56
C VAL A 167 8.51 -9.40 9.05
N VAL A 168 9.08 -8.36 8.44
CA VAL A 168 9.36 -8.30 6.99
C VAL A 168 10.86 -8.36 6.80
N ASN A 169 11.33 -9.34 6.03
CA ASN A 169 12.71 -9.39 5.59
C ASN A 169 12.88 -8.47 4.38
N TYR A 170 14.04 -7.84 4.27
CA TYR A 170 14.37 -7.04 3.10
C TYR A 170 15.78 -7.37 2.59
N GLU A 171 15.98 -7.14 1.30
CA GLU A 171 17.29 -7.11 0.68
C GLU A 171 17.65 -5.69 0.28
N LEU A 172 18.89 -5.31 0.54
CA LEU A 172 19.44 -4.02 0.17
C LEU A 172 20.56 -4.27 -0.84
N THR A 173 20.41 -3.75 -2.05
CA THR A 173 21.48 -3.67 -3.03
C THR A 173 22.23 -2.37 -2.79
N ASN A 174 23.48 -2.48 -2.35
CA ASN A 174 24.37 -1.35 -2.07
C ASN A 174 25.71 -1.59 -2.76
N PRO A 175 25.81 -1.34 -4.06
CA PRO A 175 26.98 -1.68 -4.86
C PRO A 175 28.23 -0.91 -4.46
N LEU A 176 28.08 0.31 -4.00
CA LEU A 176 29.22 1.16 -3.58
C LEU A 176 29.68 0.86 -2.15
N ASN A 177 28.97 -0.06 -1.45
CA ASN A 177 29.25 -0.43 -0.06
C ASN A 177 29.39 0.78 0.89
N VAL A 178 28.63 1.84 0.61
CA VAL A 178 28.59 3.04 1.45
C VAL A 178 27.66 2.83 2.65
N GLN A 179 27.76 3.71 3.64
CA GLN A 179 26.90 3.63 4.81
C GLN A 179 25.45 3.98 4.46
N ILE A 180 24.52 3.08 4.78
CA ILE A 180 23.10 3.25 4.49
C ILE A 180 22.33 3.58 5.78
N SER A 181 21.51 4.62 5.73
CA SER A 181 20.47 4.88 6.72
C SER A 181 19.15 4.27 6.26
N ILE A 182 18.43 3.63 7.19
CA ILE A 182 17.06 3.14 6.94
C ILE A 182 16.17 3.76 8.00
N ALA A 183 15.13 4.46 7.56
CA ALA A 183 14.13 5.09 8.41
C ALA A 183 12.73 4.66 7.98
N CYS A 184 11.82 4.55 8.93
CA CYS A 184 10.42 4.23 8.67
C CYS A 184 9.52 5.32 9.24
N ILE A 185 8.50 5.69 8.49
CA ILE A 185 7.42 6.57 8.94
C ILE A 185 6.15 5.74 8.96
N SER A 186 5.51 5.67 10.13
CA SER A 186 4.23 4.97 10.31
C SER A 186 3.23 5.88 11.01
N HIS A 187 1.96 5.61 10.77
CA HIS A 187 0.80 6.22 11.42
C HIS A 187 -0.08 5.14 12.04
N SER A 188 -1.24 5.54 12.57
CA SER A 188 -2.32 4.62 12.98
C SER A 188 -1.98 3.67 14.14
N GLY A 189 -1.04 4.06 15.02
CA GLY A 189 -0.74 3.33 16.25
C GLY A 189 0.28 2.19 16.10
N TYR A 190 0.70 1.83 14.89
CA TYR A 190 1.73 0.80 14.69
C TYR A 190 3.13 1.32 15.04
N LYS A 191 3.90 0.52 15.78
CA LYS A 191 5.31 0.78 16.05
C LYS A 191 6.19 0.03 15.05
N VAL A 192 7.15 0.74 14.45
CA VAL A 192 8.06 0.16 13.46
C VAL A 192 9.49 0.24 13.97
N THR A 193 10.22 -0.87 13.87
CA THR A 193 11.65 -0.94 14.17
C THR A 193 12.42 -1.61 13.05
N VAL A 194 13.66 -1.19 12.83
CA VAL A 194 14.54 -1.71 11.78
C VAL A 194 15.75 -2.37 12.39
N ASP A 195 15.94 -3.64 12.09
CA ASP A 195 17.19 -4.36 12.35
C ASP A 195 18.02 -4.39 11.05
N LYS A 196 19.02 -3.52 10.99
CA LYS A 196 19.90 -3.39 9.82
C LYS A 196 20.80 -4.62 9.64
N THR A 197 21.21 -5.23 10.73
CA THR A 197 22.11 -6.40 10.72
C THR A 197 21.35 -7.65 10.27
N GLY A 198 20.17 -7.88 10.83
CA GLY A 198 19.29 -8.98 10.46
C GLY A 198 18.50 -8.72 9.18
N LYS A 199 18.59 -7.51 8.61
CA LYS A 199 17.81 -7.09 7.43
C LYS A 199 16.31 -7.31 7.61
N LYS A 200 15.77 -6.82 8.73
CA LYS A 200 14.37 -7.00 9.12
C LYS A 200 13.71 -5.68 9.49
N ILE A 201 12.45 -5.56 9.13
CA ILE A 201 11.55 -4.50 9.59
C ILE A 201 10.47 -5.19 10.42
N SER A 202 10.35 -4.80 11.69
CA SER A 202 9.32 -5.32 12.58
C SER A 202 8.22 -4.28 12.74
N VAL A 203 6.98 -4.70 12.54
CA VAL A 203 5.77 -3.89 12.66
C VAL A 203 4.95 -4.47 13.80
N SER A 204 4.84 -3.72 14.91
CA SER A 204 4.11 -4.15 16.09
C SER A 204 2.79 -3.40 16.19
N ALA A 205 1.69 -4.13 16.33
CA ALA A 205 0.39 -3.57 16.64
C ALA A 205 0.27 -3.34 18.16
N PRO A 206 -0.44 -2.28 18.61
CA PRO A 206 -0.75 -2.10 20.03
C PRO A 206 -1.61 -3.25 20.56
N ASP A 207 -1.54 -3.49 21.88
CA ASP A 207 -2.34 -4.53 22.55
C ASP A 207 -3.84 -4.20 22.49
N ASP A 208 -4.18 -2.92 22.63
CA ASP A 208 -5.56 -2.45 22.48
C ASP A 208 -5.87 -2.22 20.99
N PRO A 209 -6.78 -3.01 20.38
CA PRO A 209 -7.18 -2.80 19.00
C PRO A 209 -7.82 -1.43 18.74
N ALA A 210 -8.38 -0.77 19.76
CA ALA A 210 -8.95 0.57 19.63
C ALA A 210 -7.88 1.67 19.48
N ALA A 211 -6.63 1.38 19.83
CA ALA A 211 -5.51 2.28 19.59
C ALA A 211 -5.04 2.31 18.12
N ILE A 212 -5.57 1.42 17.28
CA ILE A 212 -5.35 1.43 15.84
C ILE A 212 -6.37 2.36 15.22
N SER A 213 -5.96 3.56 14.84
CA SER A 213 -6.86 4.59 14.28
C SER A 213 -7.42 4.23 12.91
N GLU A 214 -6.68 3.44 12.14
CA GLU A 214 -7.08 3.03 10.79
C GLU A 214 -6.79 1.53 10.60
N PRO A 215 -7.78 0.73 10.11
CA PRO A 215 -7.61 -0.71 9.89
C PRO A 215 -6.56 -1.05 8.83
N GLU A 216 -6.28 -0.12 7.93
CA GLU A 216 -5.23 -0.21 6.92
C GLU A 216 -4.34 1.03 6.99
N SER A 217 -3.05 0.86 7.09
CA SER A 217 -2.08 1.95 7.17
C SER A 217 -0.91 1.73 6.23
N GLY A 218 -0.38 2.82 5.68
CA GLY A 218 0.85 2.82 4.90
C GLY A 218 2.07 3.13 5.78
N ILE A 219 3.09 2.28 5.72
CA ILE A 219 4.40 2.55 6.29
C ILE A 219 5.35 2.88 5.15
N LEU A 220 5.96 4.07 5.20
CA LEU A 220 6.98 4.47 4.26
C LEU A 220 8.35 4.07 4.79
N VAL A 221 9.07 3.31 4.01
CA VAL A 221 10.44 2.85 4.29
C VAL A 221 11.39 3.59 3.38
N PHE A 222 12.28 4.36 3.96
CA PHE A 222 13.31 5.12 3.26
C PHE A 222 14.65 4.44 3.47
N ALA A 223 15.36 4.18 2.39
CA ALA A 223 16.77 3.81 2.44
C ALA A 223 17.58 4.91 1.75
N SER A 224 18.58 5.43 2.43
CA SER A 224 19.37 6.57 1.96
C SER A 224 20.86 6.30 2.13
N ASP A 225 21.64 6.68 1.14
CA ASP A 225 23.06 6.94 1.24
C ASP A 225 23.31 8.46 1.23
N ASP A 226 24.54 8.90 1.07
CA ASP A 226 24.90 10.32 1.11
C ASP A 226 24.33 11.11 -0.09
N GLU A 227 23.99 10.44 -1.20
CA GLU A 227 23.58 11.06 -2.46
C GLU A 227 22.16 10.68 -2.88
N ARG A 228 21.68 9.50 -2.48
CA ARG A 228 20.45 8.91 -3.01
C ARG A 228 19.50 8.49 -1.90
N THR A 229 18.22 8.63 -2.16
CA THR A 229 17.15 8.12 -1.29
C THR A 229 16.14 7.36 -2.13
N ILE A 230 15.83 6.15 -1.72
CA ILE A 230 14.73 5.38 -2.27
C ILE A 230 13.64 5.21 -1.24
N MET A 231 12.41 5.13 -1.72
CA MET A 231 11.22 4.91 -0.88
C MET A 231 10.54 3.62 -1.29
N ARG A 232 10.10 2.87 -0.28
CA ARG A 232 9.27 1.67 -0.44
C ARG A 232 8.07 1.77 0.49
N LYS A 233 7.00 1.06 0.15
CA LYS A 233 5.76 1.08 0.90
C LYS A 233 5.44 -0.31 1.44
N LEU A 234 5.18 -0.38 2.76
CA LEU A 234 4.50 -1.51 3.38
C LEU A 234 3.06 -1.10 3.68
N VAL A 235 2.12 -1.91 3.28
CA VAL A 235 0.72 -1.78 3.66
C VAL A 235 0.49 -2.69 4.86
N VAL A 236 0.05 -2.12 5.97
CA VAL A 236 -0.31 -2.89 7.16
C VAL A 236 -1.82 -2.97 7.25
N LYS A 237 -2.35 -4.18 7.34
CA LYS A 237 -3.77 -4.42 7.56
C LYS A 237 -4.00 -5.04 8.93
N GLN A 238 -4.93 -4.46 9.69
CA GLN A 238 -5.35 -5.04 10.94
C GLN A 238 -6.02 -6.39 10.68
N MET A 239 -5.45 -7.44 11.23
CA MET A 239 -6.00 -8.78 11.17
C MET A 239 -6.75 -9.09 12.47
N LYS A 240 -7.90 -9.71 12.33
CA LYS A 240 -8.80 -10.12 13.41
C LYS A 240 -9.14 -11.58 13.23
N TYR A 241 -9.69 -12.17 14.29
CA TYR A 241 -10.08 -13.58 14.26
C TYR A 241 -11.54 -13.76 14.69
N ILE A 242 -12.18 -14.76 14.08
CA ILE A 242 -13.39 -15.39 14.62
C ILE A 242 -12.93 -16.72 15.20
N GLU A 243 -13.12 -16.91 16.50
CA GLU A 243 -12.71 -18.12 17.20
C GLU A 243 -13.88 -19.10 17.28
N TYR A 244 -13.56 -20.37 17.07
CA TYR A 244 -14.55 -21.44 17.16
C TYR A 244 -13.93 -22.71 17.74
N THR A 245 -14.75 -23.60 18.29
CA THR A 245 -14.37 -24.99 18.56
C THR A 245 -15.21 -25.93 17.72
N ALA A 246 -14.60 -26.99 17.21
CA ALA A 246 -15.26 -27.94 16.35
C ALA A 246 -14.55 -29.30 16.39
N HIS A 247 -15.24 -30.37 16.00
CA HIS A 247 -14.64 -31.72 15.92
C HIS A 247 -13.62 -31.83 14.78
N GLN A 248 -13.72 -30.99 13.77
CA GLN A 248 -12.77 -30.86 12.65
C GLN A 248 -12.65 -29.41 12.19
N GLN A 249 -11.63 -29.14 11.37
CA GLN A 249 -11.46 -27.80 10.78
C GLN A 249 -12.67 -27.43 9.91
N LEU A 250 -13.21 -26.24 10.15
CA LEU A 250 -14.31 -25.68 9.36
C LEU A 250 -13.79 -24.60 8.40
N GLY A 251 -14.29 -24.61 7.16
CA GLY A 251 -14.09 -23.53 6.21
C GLY A 251 -15.03 -22.35 6.50
N TRP A 252 -14.56 -21.15 6.32
CA TRP A 252 -15.40 -19.94 6.45
C TRP A 252 -16.33 -19.73 5.24
N ASN A 253 -16.01 -20.33 4.08
CA ASN A 253 -16.68 -20.15 2.78
C ASN A 253 -17.65 -21.29 2.41
N ASN A 254 -17.84 -22.28 3.27
CA ASN A 254 -18.63 -23.48 3.00
C ASN A 254 -19.91 -23.62 3.84
N GLY A 255 -20.57 -22.53 4.14
CA GLY A 255 -21.95 -22.55 4.65
C GLY A 255 -22.91 -23.15 3.61
N ALA A 256 -24.10 -23.58 4.04
CA ALA A 256 -25.07 -24.26 3.17
C ALA A 256 -25.47 -23.43 1.93
N TYR A 257 -25.48 -22.12 2.05
CA TYR A 257 -25.89 -21.20 0.98
C TYR A 257 -24.76 -20.25 0.54
N GLY A 258 -23.50 -20.56 0.89
CA GLY A 258 -22.34 -19.75 0.53
C GLY A 258 -21.45 -19.39 1.71
N PRO A 259 -20.73 -18.27 1.66
CA PRO A 259 -19.86 -17.84 2.76
C PRO A 259 -20.63 -17.68 4.07
N ARG A 260 -20.01 -18.10 5.17
CA ARG A 260 -20.67 -18.05 6.50
C ARG A 260 -20.90 -16.62 7.02
N PHE A 261 -20.11 -15.67 6.54
CA PHE A 261 -20.09 -14.31 7.05
C PHE A 261 -20.13 -13.29 5.92
N GLY A 262 -20.66 -12.13 6.22
CA GLY A 262 -20.70 -10.98 5.33
C GLY A 262 -20.35 -9.67 6.05
N GLY A 263 -19.86 -8.69 5.31
CA GLY A 263 -19.50 -7.38 5.87
C GLY A 263 -18.84 -6.47 4.85
N LYS A 264 -18.64 -5.21 5.22
CA LYS A 264 -17.97 -4.23 4.37
C LYS A 264 -16.46 -4.42 4.42
N ASN A 265 -15.84 -4.44 3.24
CA ASN A 265 -14.41 -4.59 3.09
C ASN A 265 -13.84 -5.78 3.87
N CYS A 266 -14.67 -6.81 4.11
CA CYS A 266 -14.29 -8.02 4.81
C CYS A 266 -13.61 -8.97 3.84
N THR A 267 -12.38 -9.36 4.16
CA THR A 267 -11.63 -10.34 3.40
C THR A 267 -11.09 -11.40 4.35
N PHE A 268 -11.44 -12.66 4.13
CA PHE A 268 -10.86 -13.77 4.86
C PHE A 268 -9.50 -14.15 4.28
N LEU A 269 -8.60 -14.56 5.18
CA LEU A 269 -7.20 -14.86 4.88
C LEU A 269 -6.95 -16.35 5.11
N ASP A 270 -7.21 -17.16 4.11
CA ASP A 270 -7.16 -18.64 4.23
C ASP A 270 -5.82 -19.14 4.79
N GLU A 271 -4.70 -18.56 4.35
CA GLU A 271 -3.36 -18.94 4.81
C GLU A 271 -3.09 -18.60 6.28
N GLN A 272 -3.89 -17.71 6.87
CA GLN A 272 -3.77 -17.26 8.26
C GLN A 272 -4.81 -17.93 9.17
N CYS A 273 -5.72 -18.73 8.59
CA CYS A 273 -6.67 -19.54 9.35
C CYS A 273 -5.97 -20.72 9.99
N THR A 274 -6.31 -21.00 11.24
CA THR A 274 -5.68 -22.09 11.99
C THR A 274 -6.71 -23.05 12.58
N TYR A 275 -6.31 -24.29 12.82
CA TYR A 275 -7.08 -25.26 13.57
C TYR A 275 -6.14 -26.26 14.28
N ASP A 276 -6.32 -26.41 15.58
CA ASP A 276 -5.63 -27.41 16.38
C ASP A 276 -6.58 -28.57 16.70
N LYS A 277 -6.29 -29.76 16.14
CA LYS A 277 -7.10 -30.98 16.35
C LYS A 277 -7.04 -31.53 17.77
N ASN A 278 -6.04 -31.16 18.58
CA ASN A 278 -5.92 -31.64 19.95
C ASN A 278 -6.82 -30.84 20.89
N THR A 279 -6.80 -29.48 20.74
CA THR A 279 -7.68 -28.59 21.52
C THR A 279 -9.05 -28.42 20.87
N LYS A 280 -9.18 -28.77 19.59
CA LYS A 280 -10.36 -28.56 18.74
C LYS A 280 -10.66 -27.06 18.48
N GLU A 281 -9.70 -26.21 18.72
CA GLU A 281 -9.83 -24.76 18.54
C GLU A 281 -9.44 -24.35 17.12
N GLY A 282 -10.26 -23.51 16.52
CA GLY A 282 -10.05 -22.93 15.21
C GLY A 282 -10.18 -21.42 15.22
N LYS A 283 -9.51 -20.79 14.28
CA LYS A 283 -9.56 -19.34 14.05
C LYS A 283 -9.66 -19.05 12.57
N TRP A 284 -10.67 -18.28 12.20
CA TRP A 284 -10.75 -17.70 10.85
C TRP A 284 -10.18 -16.28 10.91
N ALA A 285 -9.08 -16.08 10.22
CA ALA A 285 -8.43 -14.78 10.10
C ALA A 285 -9.13 -13.94 9.04
N TYR A 286 -9.35 -12.66 9.34
CA TYR A 286 -9.96 -11.71 8.39
C TYR A 286 -9.47 -10.29 8.60
N THR A 287 -9.66 -9.45 7.58
CA THR A 287 -9.48 -8.00 7.64
C THR A 287 -10.81 -7.30 7.37
N GLY A 288 -10.92 -6.03 7.76
CA GLY A 288 -12.16 -5.27 7.61
C GLY A 288 -13.15 -5.53 8.74
N THR A 289 -14.45 -5.46 8.45
CA THR A 289 -15.53 -5.64 9.43
C THR A 289 -16.49 -6.72 8.99
N VAL A 290 -16.71 -7.70 9.85
CA VAL A 290 -17.77 -8.69 9.72
C VAL A 290 -19.02 -8.11 10.36
N GLU A 291 -20.10 -7.96 9.58
CA GLU A 291 -21.35 -7.30 10.03
C GLU A 291 -22.51 -8.28 10.23
N ARG A 292 -22.41 -9.47 9.60
CA ARG A 292 -23.49 -10.47 9.68
C ARG A 292 -22.97 -11.90 9.63
N VAL A 293 -23.75 -12.78 10.24
CA VAL A 293 -23.75 -14.22 9.98
C VAL A 293 -24.82 -14.47 8.91
N ASN A 294 -24.40 -14.97 7.78
CA ASN A 294 -25.29 -15.15 6.63
C ASN A 294 -26.33 -16.25 6.82
N ASP A 295 -27.36 -16.21 6.00
CA ASP A 295 -28.39 -17.25 5.97
C ASP A 295 -27.79 -18.63 5.71
N GLY A 296 -28.19 -19.62 6.49
CA GLY A 296 -27.67 -20.98 6.40
C GLY A 296 -26.18 -21.15 6.69
N ALA A 297 -25.51 -20.19 7.32
CA ALA A 297 -24.09 -20.22 7.59
C ALA A 297 -23.59 -21.51 8.23
N PHE A 298 -24.34 -22.04 9.18
CA PHE A 298 -24.07 -23.29 9.92
C PHE A 298 -25.26 -24.23 9.90
N LEU A 299 -26.11 -24.13 8.89
CA LEU A 299 -27.26 -25.02 8.68
C LEU A 299 -26.76 -26.47 8.51
N TYR A 300 -27.27 -27.39 9.32
CA TYR A 300 -26.86 -28.82 9.39
C TYR A 300 -25.37 -29.01 9.73
N GLU A 301 -24.68 -28.01 10.29
CA GLU A 301 -23.27 -28.15 10.65
C GLU A 301 -23.13 -28.99 11.92
N ASP A 302 -22.72 -30.24 11.75
CA ASP A 302 -22.63 -31.22 12.83
C ASP A 302 -21.27 -31.22 13.53
N GLN A 303 -20.30 -30.48 13.05
CA GLN A 303 -18.94 -30.42 13.59
C GLN A 303 -18.72 -29.28 14.57
N ILE A 304 -19.50 -28.19 14.47
CA ILE A 304 -19.31 -27.02 15.33
C ILE A 304 -19.76 -27.28 16.76
N ILE A 305 -18.95 -26.86 17.74
CA ILE A 305 -19.24 -26.97 19.17
C ILE A 305 -19.53 -25.57 19.74
N SER A 306 -18.65 -24.61 19.47
CA SER A 306 -18.83 -23.25 19.95
C SER A 306 -18.29 -22.21 18.95
N ILE A 307 -18.76 -20.98 19.09
CA ILE A 307 -18.26 -19.84 18.33
C ILE A 307 -18.33 -18.56 19.16
N VAL A 308 -17.31 -17.70 19.01
CA VAL A 308 -17.28 -16.36 19.54
C VAL A 308 -17.48 -15.41 18.36
N LEU A 309 -18.63 -14.72 18.32
CA LEU A 309 -18.93 -13.77 17.27
C LEU A 309 -18.25 -12.42 17.57
N PRO A 310 -17.50 -11.86 16.62
CA PRO A 310 -16.74 -10.62 16.86
C PRO A 310 -17.65 -9.41 17.00
N SER A 311 -17.13 -8.37 17.69
CA SER A 311 -17.72 -7.05 17.69
C SER A 311 -17.81 -6.53 16.25
N GLY A 312 -18.97 -5.97 15.89
CA GLY A 312 -19.29 -5.55 14.51
C GLY A 312 -20.39 -6.37 13.88
N ILE A 313 -20.63 -7.60 14.32
CA ILE A 313 -21.84 -8.35 13.90
C ILE A 313 -23.08 -7.68 14.46
N GLU A 314 -23.96 -7.29 13.56
CA GLU A 314 -25.24 -6.66 13.83
C GLU A 314 -26.43 -7.58 13.57
N ILE A 315 -26.26 -8.55 12.69
CA ILE A 315 -27.32 -9.43 12.19
C ILE A 315 -26.86 -10.87 12.16
N ILE A 316 -27.70 -11.77 12.67
CA ILE A 316 -27.63 -13.20 12.41
C ILE A 316 -28.86 -13.52 11.53
N GLU A 317 -28.62 -13.93 10.28
CA GLU A 317 -29.69 -14.14 9.31
C GLU A 317 -30.43 -15.47 9.56
N GLY A 318 -31.52 -15.64 8.91
CA GLY A 318 -32.48 -16.74 8.86
C GLY A 318 -32.14 -17.99 9.66
N VAL A 319 -31.90 -19.07 8.94
CA VAL A 319 -31.62 -20.42 9.51
C VAL A 319 -30.13 -20.65 9.83
N ALA A 320 -29.42 -19.58 10.19
CA ALA A 320 -27.96 -19.58 10.26
C ALA A 320 -27.35 -20.75 11.08
N PHE A 321 -27.93 -21.12 12.20
CA PHE A 321 -27.49 -22.22 13.05
C PHE A 321 -28.55 -23.34 13.20
N GLN A 322 -29.53 -23.36 12.31
CA GLN A 322 -30.59 -24.38 12.39
C GLN A 322 -30.01 -25.77 12.20
N GLN A 323 -30.46 -26.70 13.04
CA GLN A 323 -30.03 -28.12 13.05
C GLN A 323 -28.51 -28.29 13.13
N SER A 324 -27.79 -27.32 13.68
CA SER A 324 -26.34 -27.43 13.93
C SER A 324 -26.05 -28.11 15.27
N SER A 325 -24.83 -28.60 15.44
CA SER A 325 -24.35 -29.16 16.70
C SER A 325 -23.81 -28.13 17.68
N ILE A 326 -24.02 -26.84 17.43
CA ILE A 326 -23.52 -25.77 18.30
C ILE A 326 -24.11 -25.88 19.72
N GLU A 327 -23.25 -25.89 20.72
CA GLU A 327 -23.62 -25.96 22.13
C GLU A 327 -23.52 -24.59 22.83
N THR A 328 -22.56 -23.77 22.41
CA THR A 328 -22.30 -22.45 23.02
C THR A 328 -22.05 -21.41 21.96
N ILE A 329 -22.63 -20.25 22.15
CA ILE A 329 -22.37 -19.07 21.32
C ILE A 329 -22.13 -17.83 22.19
N GLU A 330 -21.10 -17.08 21.89
CA GLU A 330 -20.88 -15.76 22.47
C GLU A 330 -21.33 -14.70 21.47
N LEU A 331 -22.27 -13.85 21.91
CA LEU A 331 -22.87 -12.82 21.08
C LEU A 331 -22.28 -11.44 21.39
N PRO A 332 -21.92 -10.64 20.38
CA PRO A 332 -21.42 -9.32 20.62
C PRO A 332 -22.53 -8.35 21.03
N ASN A 333 -22.18 -7.33 21.80
CA ASN A 333 -23.10 -6.26 22.21
C ASN A 333 -23.59 -5.38 21.03
N THR A 334 -23.02 -5.53 19.86
CA THR A 334 -23.43 -4.86 18.62
C THR A 334 -24.59 -5.54 17.91
N LEU A 335 -24.98 -6.74 18.35
CA LEU A 335 -26.04 -7.52 17.71
C LEU A 335 -27.41 -6.82 17.86
N LYS A 336 -28.08 -6.60 16.73
CA LYS A 336 -29.37 -5.90 16.64
C LYS A 336 -30.52 -6.84 16.33
N SER A 337 -30.27 -7.92 15.57
CA SER A 337 -31.33 -8.83 15.14
C SER A 337 -30.85 -10.25 14.94
N ILE A 338 -31.76 -11.19 15.22
CA ILE A 338 -31.60 -12.62 14.97
C ILE A 338 -32.76 -13.04 14.08
N GLY A 339 -32.48 -13.68 12.97
CA GLY A 339 -33.47 -14.11 11.99
C GLY A 339 -34.32 -15.28 12.46
N ASN A 340 -35.34 -15.56 11.69
CA ASN A 340 -36.33 -16.60 12.01
C ASN A 340 -35.66 -17.99 12.05
N THR A 341 -36.05 -18.78 13.04
CA THR A 341 -35.58 -20.17 13.21
C THR A 341 -34.08 -20.34 13.26
N CYS A 342 -33.34 -19.26 13.53
CA CYS A 342 -31.87 -19.21 13.50
C CYS A 342 -31.23 -20.38 14.27
N PHE A 343 -31.72 -20.69 15.47
CA PHE A 343 -31.24 -21.81 16.32
C PHE A 343 -32.20 -22.99 16.38
N GLY A 344 -33.16 -23.07 15.45
CA GLY A 344 -34.16 -24.13 15.44
C GLY A 344 -33.53 -25.50 15.36
N TYR A 345 -33.90 -26.40 16.30
CA TYR A 345 -33.35 -27.74 16.39
C TYR A 345 -31.83 -27.85 16.55
N SER A 346 -31.15 -26.80 16.92
CA SER A 346 -29.72 -26.82 17.29
C SER A 346 -29.52 -27.46 18.68
N LYS A 347 -28.28 -27.80 19.01
CA LYS A 347 -27.93 -28.30 20.37
C LYS A 347 -27.57 -27.16 21.34
N LEU A 348 -27.92 -25.92 21.03
CA LEU A 348 -27.53 -24.74 21.79
C LEU A 348 -28.09 -24.82 23.22
N THR A 349 -27.18 -24.75 24.18
CA THR A 349 -27.49 -24.79 25.62
C THR A 349 -27.06 -23.52 26.34
N ARG A 350 -26.14 -22.75 25.74
CA ARG A 350 -25.58 -21.55 26.38
C ARG A 350 -25.37 -20.40 25.38
N ILE A 351 -25.84 -19.24 25.79
CA ILE A 351 -25.58 -17.95 25.13
C ILE A 351 -24.90 -17.06 26.16
N THR A 352 -23.78 -16.41 25.78
CA THR A 352 -23.02 -15.49 26.63
C THR A 352 -22.80 -14.16 25.91
#